data_0e7ec66b18b536c7243936fa9c7a9d69
#
_entry.id   0e7ec66b18b536c7243936fa9c7a9d69
#
_cell.length_a   1.000
_cell.length_b   1.000
_cell.length_c   1.000
_cell.angle_alpha   90.00
_cell.angle_beta   90.00
_cell.angle_gamma   90.00
#
_symmetry.space_group_name_H-M   'P 1'
#
loop_
_entity.id
_entity.type
_entity.pdbx_description
1 polymer ?
#
loop_
_entity_poly.entity_id
_entity_poly.type
_entity_poly.pdbx_seq_one_letter_code
_entity_poly.pdbx_strand_id
1 'polypeptide(L)'
;MDFRLTKEEALFQKMCREFALNEVEPIAAEIDAEERYPEETVQKLMKYGLMGIQFPKEVGGSGGNYICYSIAIEEMSRVCGTTGGIMSAHGTLGAWPIYAFGTPEQKEKWLRPLIEPKEGAKIGAFGLTEPNAGTDSAAQQTMAVKQEDGSYIMNGSKVFITGGGRADTYVVFAMTDKTKGNKGISAFIVDKDDPGFSIGKIEHKMGIRGSQTAE
;
A
#
# COMPACT_ATOMS: atom_id res chain seq x y z
N MET A 1 16.28 -27.41 0.52
CA MET A 1 16.02 -25.97 0.37
C MET A 1 17.21 -25.25 0.99
N ASP A 2 17.82 -24.28 0.31
CA ASP A 2 18.96 -23.51 0.83
C ASP A 2 18.44 -22.10 1.21
N PHE A 3 18.65 -21.70 2.45
CA PHE A 3 18.22 -20.41 2.99
C PHE A 3 19.37 -19.40 3.11
N ARG A 4 20.56 -19.75 2.58
CA ARG A 4 21.69 -18.83 2.59
C ARG A 4 21.48 -17.72 1.56
N LEU A 5 21.70 -16.50 2.00
CA LEU A 5 21.69 -15.35 1.11
C LEU A 5 22.88 -15.39 0.14
N THR A 6 22.67 -14.90 -1.06
CA THR A 6 23.76 -14.58 -1.98
C THR A 6 24.61 -13.42 -1.42
N LYS A 7 25.77 -13.17 -1.99
CA LYS A 7 26.61 -12.03 -1.59
C LYS A 7 25.88 -10.69 -1.78
N GLU A 8 25.12 -10.57 -2.86
CA GLU A 8 24.35 -9.36 -3.18
C GLU A 8 23.20 -9.16 -2.18
N GLU A 9 22.45 -10.21 -1.89
CA GLU A 9 21.36 -10.17 -0.89
C GLU A 9 21.89 -9.85 0.52
N ALA A 10 23.03 -10.42 0.90
CA ALA A 10 23.68 -10.12 2.19
C ALA A 10 24.15 -8.64 2.27
N LEU A 11 24.67 -8.09 1.18
CA LEU A 11 25.04 -6.68 1.10
C LEU A 11 23.79 -5.78 1.18
N PHE A 12 22.73 -6.16 0.47
CA PHE A 12 21.45 -5.46 0.51
C PHE A 12 20.84 -5.51 1.93
N GLN A 13 20.90 -6.66 2.61
CA GLN A 13 20.47 -6.78 4.01
C GLN A 13 21.23 -5.82 4.93
N LYS A 14 22.56 -5.75 4.78
CA LYS A 14 23.38 -4.82 5.56
C LYS A 14 22.95 -3.37 5.34
N MET A 15 22.74 -2.97 4.09
CA MET A 15 22.26 -1.63 3.74
C MET A 15 20.89 -1.34 4.37
N CYS A 16 19.93 -2.26 4.27
CA CYS A 16 18.60 -2.11 4.89
C CYS A 16 18.70 -1.99 6.41
N ARG A 17 19.58 -2.77 7.04
CA ARG A 17 19.82 -2.72 8.49
C ARG A 17 20.39 -1.38 8.92
N GLU A 18 21.39 -0.88 8.20
CA GLU A 18 21.99 0.44 8.48
C GLU A 18 20.96 1.55 8.33
N PHE A 19 20.13 1.49 7.29
CA PHE A 19 19.03 2.43 7.12
C PHE A 19 18.03 2.34 8.28
N ALA A 20 17.62 1.14 8.68
CA ALA A 20 16.67 0.93 9.76
C ALA A 20 17.18 1.51 11.08
N LEU A 21 18.44 1.25 11.44
CA LEU A 21 19.05 1.74 12.67
C LEU A 21 19.26 3.27 12.68
N ASN A 22 19.57 3.87 11.54
CA ASN A 22 19.92 5.29 11.48
C ASN A 22 18.69 6.20 11.22
N GLU A 23 17.69 5.71 10.49
CA GLU A 23 16.59 6.53 9.99
C GLU A 23 15.22 6.14 10.55
N VAL A 24 15.05 4.91 11.04
CA VAL A 24 13.77 4.39 11.53
C VAL A 24 13.76 4.27 13.05
N GLU A 25 14.77 3.62 13.64
CA GLU A 25 14.83 3.35 15.09
C GLU A 25 14.74 4.63 15.95
N PRO A 26 15.41 5.75 15.60
CA PRO A 26 15.42 6.94 16.46
C PRO A 26 14.04 7.56 16.71
N ILE A 27 13.08 7.36 15.81
CA ILE A 27 11.73 7.92 15.90
C ILE A 27 10.65 6.87 16.16
N ALA A 28 11.01 5.58 16.24
CA ALA A 28 10.05 4.48 16.34
C ALA A 28 9.12 4.60 17.58
N ALA A 29 9.68 4.94 18.73
CA ALA A 29 8.93 5.10 19.99
C ALA A 29 7.98 6.29 19.93
N GLU A 30 8.41 7.41 19.37
CA GLU A 30 7.59 8.62 19.17
C GLU A 30 6.40 8.35 18.25
N ILE A 31 6.66 7.71 17.09
CA ILE A 31 5.63 7.33 16.11
C ILE A 31 4.52 6.50 16.79
N ASP A 32 4.90 5.53 17.62
CA ASP A 32 3.93 4.68 18.29
C ASP A 32 3.17 5.45 19.37
N ALA A 33 3.87 6.24 20.19
CA ALA A 33 3.25 7.03 21.27
C ALA A 33 2.24 8.06 20.74
N GLU A 34 2.61 8.78 19.68
CA GLU A 34 1.80 9.85 19.08
C GLU A 34 0.80 9.38 18.02
N GLU A 35 0.85 8.09 17.65
CA GLU A 35 0.04 7.51 16.55
C GLU A 35 0.23 8.25 15.22
N ARG A 36 1.39 8.86 15.02
CA ARG A 36 1.66 9.67 13.84
C ARG A 36 2.26 8.88 12.70
N TYR A 37 1.91 9.27 11.47
CA TYR A 37 2.51 8.69 10.28
C TYR A 37 3.98 9.13 10.14
N PRO A 38 4.94 8.20 9.85
CA PRO A 38 6.37 8.50 9.74
C PRO A 38 6.72 9.09 8.36
N GLU A 39 6.19 10.26 8.03
CA GLU A 39 6.33 10.86 6.69
C GLU A 39 7.80 11.01 6.27
N GLU A 40 8.66 11.47 7.20
CA GLU A 40 10.08 11.68 6.96
C GLU A 40 10.82 10.39 6.57
N THR A 41 10.51 9.29 7.23
CA THR A 41 11.09 7.98 6.94
C THR A 41 10.55 7.41 5.64
N VAL A 42 9.24 7.51 5.42
CA VAL A 42 8.58 7.00 4.22
C VAL A 42 9.11 7.72 2.97
N GLN A 43 9.29 9.05 3.02
CA GLN A 43 9.88 9.81 1.91
C GLN A 43 11.33 9.38 1.63
N LYS A 44 12.12 9.06 2.66
CA LYS A 44 13.47 8.50 2.45
C LYS A 44 13.42 7.10 1.84
N LEU A 45 12.51 6.22 2.29
CA LEU A 45 12.30 4.91 1.69
C LEU A 45 11.95 5.02 0.20
N MET A 46 11.08 5.96 -0.16
CA MET A 46 10.73 6.23 -1.55
C MET A 46 11.94 6.73 -2.34
N LYS A 47 12.64 7.74 -1.85
CA LYS A 47 13.84 8.32 -2.50
C LYS A 47 14.91 7.27 -2.79
N TYR A 48 15.12 6.32 -1.88
CA TYR A 48 16.10 5.23 -2.05
C TYR A 48 15.55 4.00 -2.79
N GLY A 49 14.31 4.05 -3.28
CA GLY A 49 13.69 2.98 -4.06
C GLY A 49 13.29 1.75 -3.24
N LEU A 50 13.24 1.88 -1.91
CA LEU A 50 12.88 0.77 -1.02
C LEU A 50 11.37 0.49 -1.01
N MET A 51 10.53 1.40 -1.51
CA MET A 51 9.09 1.19 -1.66
C MET A 51 8.71 0.50 -2.98
N GLY A 52 9.64 0.43 -3.95
CA GLY A 52 9.44 -0.17 -5.26
C GLY A 52 10.37 -1.35 -5.58
N ILE A 53 10.93 -2.03 -4.57
CA ILE A 53 11.99 -3.05 -4.72
C ILE A 53 11.60 -4.15 -5.72
N GLN A 54 10.42 -4.76 -5.56
CA GLN A 54 9.99 -5.95 -6.31
C GLN A 54 9.45 -5.64 -7.71
N PHE A 55 9.34 -4.37 -8.08
CA PHE A 55 8.83 -3.98 -9.39
C PHE A 55 9.97 -3.81 -10.40
N PRO A 56 9.77 -4.27 -11.65
CA PRO A 56 10.77 -4.11 -12.72
C PRO A 56 11.10 -2.64 -13.02
N LYS A 57 12.31 -2.39 -13.51
CA LYS A 57 12.77 -1.04 -13.88
C LYS A 57 11.96 -0.43 -15.02
N GLU A 58 11.44 -1.26 -15.91
CA GLU A 58 10.64 -0.86 -17.07
C GLU A 58 9.34 -0.13 -16.66
N VAL A 59 8.81 -0.47 -15.48
CA VAL A 59 7.62 0.21 -14.92
C VAL A 59 7.97 1.26 -13.87
N GLY A 60 9.25 1.54 -13.67
CA GLY A 60 9.73 2.54 -12.72
C GLY A 60 10.18 1.99 -11.37
N GLY A 61 10.16 0.68 -11.15
CA GLY A 61 10.61 0.05 -9.91
C GLY A 61 12.13 -0.09 -9.80
N SER A 62 12.61 -0.62 -8.67
CA SER A 62 14.05 -0.79 -8.38
C SER A 62 14.64 -2.07 -9.00
N GLY A 63 13.83 -3.02 -9.45
CA GLY A 63 14.26 -4.24 -10.14
C GLY A 63 14.87 -5.30 -9.20
N GLY A 64 14.57 -5.25 -7.91
CA GLY A 64 14.94 -6.30 -6.96
C GLY A 64 14.00 -7.52 -7.05
N ASN A 65 14.41 -8.59 -6.37
CA ASN A 65 13.58 -9.79 -6.25
C ASN A 65 12.76 -9.79 -4.97
N TYR A 66 11.88 -10.79 -4.79
CA TYR A 66 11.04 -10.92 -3.59
C TYR A 66 11.85 -11.25 -2.32
N ILE A 67 13.06 -11.81 -2.44
CA ILE A 67 13.97 -12.02 -1.29
C ILE A 67 14.47 -10.67 -0.80
N CYS A 68 14.92 -9.78 -1.69
CA CYS A 68 15.28 -8.41 -1.34
C CYS A 68 14.11 -7.65 -0.70
N TYR A 69 12.91 -7.79 -1.25
CA TYR A 69 11.71 -7.20 -0.65
C TYR A 69 11.46 -7.71 0.78
N SER A 70 11.54 -9.03 1.00
CA SER A 70 11.36 -9.63 2.32
C SER A 70 12.43 -9.18 3.31
N ILE A 71 13.69 -9.10 2.87
CA ILE A 71 14.82 -8.59 3.66
C ILE A 71 14.54 -7.15 4.12
N ALA A 72 14.09 -6.28 3.21
CA ALA A 72 13.81 -4.89 3.56
C ALA A 72 12.67 -4.78 4.59
N ILE A 73 11.57 -5.53 4.40
CA ILE A 73 10.46 -5.58 5.36
C ILE A 73 10.93 -6.08 6.73
N GLU A 74 11.73 -7.15 6.76
CA GLU A 74 12.27 -7.72 8.00
C GLU A 74 13.13 -6.71 8.76
N GLU A 75 14.10 -6.07 8.09
CA GLU A 75 15.03 -5.14 8.75
C GLU A 75 14.31 -3.88 9.25
N MET A 76 13.33 -3.35 8.52
CA MET A 76 12.51 -2.23 8.98
C MET A 76 11.61 -2.63 10.14
N SER A 77 10.96 -3.80 10.06
CA SER A 77 10.04 -4.28 11.10
C SER A 77 10.75 -4.62 12.41
N ARG A 78 12.02 -4.99 12.38
CA ARG A 78 12.82 -5.24 13.59
C ARG A 78 12.91 -4.04 14.52
N VAL A 79 12.93 -2.82 13.96
CA VAL A 79 13.06 -1.58 14.72
C VAL A 79 11.73 -0.85 14.84
N CYS A 80 10.85 -0.94 13.82
CA CYS A 80 9.56 -0.29 13.81
C CYS A 80 8.54 -1.09 12.99
N GLY A 81 7.63 -1.79 13.67
CA GLY A 81 6.54 -2.54 13.02
C GLY A 81 5.63 -1.67 12.15
N THR A 82 5.42 -0.40 12.53
CA THR A 82 4.66 0.58 11.73
C THR A 82 5.31 0.80 10.36
N THR A 83 6.62 1.06 10.32
CA THR A 83 7.35 1.32 9.07
C THR A 83 7.35 0.10 8.15
N GLY A 84 7.63 -1.09 8.68
CA GLY A 84 7.57 -2.34 7.92
C GLY A 84 6.15 -2.64 7.41
N GLY A 85 5.12 -2.39 8.22
CA GLY A 85 3.72 -2.55 7.85
C GLY A 85 3.28 -1.60 6.72
N ILE A 86 3.73 -0.33 6.76
CA ILE A 86 3.49 0.64 5.69
C ILE A 86 4.13 0.17 4.38
N MET A 87 5.41 -0.23 4.40
CA MET A 87 6.10 -0.76 3.22
C MET A 87 5.37 -1.98 2.64
N SER A 88 4.97 -2.90 3.51
CA SER A 88 4.27 -4.12 3.10
C SER A 88 2.93 -3.80 2.45
N ALA A 89 2.08 -3.03 3.09
CA ALA A 89 0.76 -2.68 2.55
C ALA A 89 0.86 -1.88 1.25
N HIS A 90 1.76 -0.90 1.19
CA HIS A 90 2.00 -0.13 -0.03
C HIS A 90 2.41 -1.02 -1.21
N GLY A 91 3.44 -1.86 -1.02
CA GLY A 91 4.01 -2.67 -2.10
C GLY A 91 3.11 -3.79 -2.58
N THR A 92 2.41 -4.49 -1.67
CA THR A 92 1.60 -5.68 -2.00
C THR A 92 0.14 -5.36 -2.27
N LEU A 93 -0.45 -4.43 -1.55
CA LEU A 93 -1.87 -4.12 -1.63
C LEU A 93 -2.16 -2.88 -2.48
N GLY A 94 -1.38 -1.81 -2.32
CA GLY A 94 -1.56 -0.57 -3.09
C GLY A 94 -1.01 -0.65 -4.51
N ALA A 95 0.25 -1.05 -4.67
CA ALA A 95 0.95 -1.01 -5.95
C ALA A 95 0.80 -2.29 -6.79
N TRP A 96 0.90 -3.47 -6.15
CA TRP A 96 0.94 -4.73 -6.90
C TRP A 96 -0.31 -5.02 -7.76
N PRO A 97 -1.55 -4.76 -7.32
CA PRO A 97 -2.72 -4.99 -8.17
C PRO A 97 -2.72 -4.12 -9.44
N ILE A 98 -2.23 -2.88 -9.34
CA ILE A 98 -2.09 -2.00 -10.51
C ILE A 98 -1.02 -2.55 -11.45
N TYR A 99 0.09 -3.04 -10.91
CA TYR A 99 1.13 -3.70 -11.69
C TYR A 99 0.63 -4.95 -12.43
N ALA A 100 -0.08 -5.83 -11.72
CA ALA A 100 -0.50 -7.12 -12.26
C ALA A 100 -1.65 -7.00 -13.28
N PHE A 101 -2.60 -6.09 -13.06
CA PHE A 101 -3.87 -6.05 -13.78
C PHE A 101 -4.14 -4.73 -14.51
N GLY A 102 -3.37 -3.69 -14.24
CA GLY A 102 -3.53 -2.38 -14.88
C GLY A 102 -3.11 -2.38 -16.36
N THR A 103 -3.76 -1.53 -17.16
CA THR A 103 -3.31 -1.25 -18.53
C THR A 103 -1.98 -0.49 -18.53
N PRO A 104 -1.26 -0.39 -19.65
CA PRO A 104 -0.04 0.43 -19.73
C PRO A 104 -0.26 1.88 -19.28
N GLU A 105 -1.39 2.49 -19.67
CA GLU A 105 -1.75 3.85 -19.30
C GLU A 105 -2.02 3.98 -17.80
N GLN A 106 -2.70 2.99 -17.20
CA GLN A 106 -2.95 2.94 -15.76
C GLN A 106 -1.64 2.78 -14.99
N LYS A 107 -0.72 1.94 -15.45
CA LYS A 107 0.60 1.78 -14.83
C LYS A 107 1.42 3.06 -14.88
N GLU A 108 1.43 3.76 -15.99
CA GLU A 108 2.13 5.04 -16.11
C GLU A 108 1.53 6.11 -15.19
N LYS A 109 0.20 6.21 -15.15
CA LYS A 109 -0.50 7.25 -14.39
C LYS A 109 -0.51 7.01 -12.88
N TRP A 110 -0.73 5.76 -12.43
CA TRP A 110 -0.97 5.46 -11.01
C TRP A 110 0.08 4.56 -10.36
N LEU A 111 0.71 3.60 -11.09
CA LEU A 111 1.75 2.76 -10.52
C LEU A 111 3.08 3.49 -10.40
N ARG A 112 3.55 4.11 -11.49
CA ARG A 112 4.86 4.79 -11.51
C ARG A 112 5.02 5.79 -10.35
N PRO A 113 4.04 6.67 -10.04
CA PRO A 113 4.14 7.57 -8.89
C PRO A 113 4.24 6.88 -7.52
N LEU A 114 3.80 5.62 -7.41
CA LEU A 114 3.87 4.84 -6.17
C LEU A 114 5.23 4.16 -5.96
N ILE A 115 5.96 3.81 -7.02
CA ILE A 115 7.13 2.92 -6.95
C ILE A 115 8.43 3.53 -7.44
N GLU A 116 8.38 4.63 -8.17
CA GLU A 116 9.56 5.27 -8.74
C GLU A 116 10.38 5.98 -7.66
N PRO A 117 11.70 5.70 -7.59
CA PRO A 117 12.57 6.36 -6.60
C PRO A 117 12.64 7.87 -6.83
N LYS A 118 11.93 8.65 -6.00
CA LYS A 118 11.91 10.12 -6.06
C LYS A 118 11.42 10.74 -4.75
N GLU A 119 11.64 12.03 -4.58
CA GLU A 119 11.02 12.82 -3.51
C GLU A 119 9.55 13.12 -3.84
N GLY A 120 8.71 13.22 -2.80
CA GLY A 120 7.27 13.51 -2.97
C GLY A 120 6.48 12.41 -3.66
N ALA A 121 6.95 11.16 -3.57
CA ALA A 121 6.25 10.03 -4.14
C ALA A 121 4.93 9.73 -3.41
N LYS A 122 3.98 9.16 -4.13
CA LYS A 122 2.64 8.84 -3.63
C LYS A 122 2.61 7.52 -2.86
N ILE A 123 1.62 7.36 -2.00
CA ILE A 123 1.38 6.13 -1.22
C ILE A 123 0.10 5.45 -1.73
N GLY A 124 0.18 4.13 -1.85
CA GLY A 124 -0.96 3.29 -2.23
C GLY A 124 -1.59 2.58 -1.03
N ALA A 125 -2.92 2.43 -1.07
CA ALA A 125 -3.71 1.66 -0.13
C ALA A 125 -4.71 0.73 -0.83
N PHE A 126 -5.45 -0.09 -0.03
CA PHE A 126 -6.30 -1.15 -0.55
C PHE A 126 -7.61 -1.23 0.24
N GLY A 127 -8.72 -0.95 -0.42
CA GLY A 127 -10.06 -0.93 0.16
C GLY A 127 -10.88 -2.16 -0.23
N LEU A 128 -10.84 -3.23 0.56
CA LEU A 128 -11.66 -4.43 0.38
C LEU A 128 -12.70 -4.58 1.49
N THR A 129 -12.25 -4.58 2.74
CA THR A 129 -13.06 -4.89 3.93
C THR A 129 -14.15 -3.85 4.17
N GLU A 130 -15.34 -4.33 4.53
CA GLU A 130 -16.49 -3.50 4.94
C GLU A 130 -16.97 -3.88 6.35
N PRO A 131 -17.79 -3.05 7.01
CA PRO A 131 -18.29 -3.35 8.35
C PRO A 131 -18.97 -4.72 8.47
N ASN A 132 -19.65 -5.18 7.41
CA ASN A 132 -20.37 -6.46 7.37
C ASN A 132 -19.74 -7.50 6.41
N ALA A 133 -18.56 -7.23 5.86
CA ALA A 133 -17.87 -8.10 4.91
C ALA A 133 -16.36 -8.12 5.19
N GLY A 134 -15.96 -8.88 6.22
CA GLY A 134 -14.57 -9.14 6.59
C GLY A 134 -14.08 -10.43 5.94
N THR A 135 -14.18 -11.56 6.65
CA THR A 135 -13.77 -12.88 6.15
C THR A 135 -14.53 -13.28 4.88
N ASP A 136 -15.84 -13.01 4.83
CA ASP A 136 -16.64 -13.13 3.60
C ASP A 136 -16.62 -11.81 2.82
N SER A 137 -15.53 -11.54 2.13
CA SER A 137 -15.38 -10.35 1.28
C SER A 137 -16.34 -10.33 0.08
N ALA A 138 -16.93 -11.48 -0.27
CA ALA A 138 -17.93 -11.57 -1.32
C ALA A 138 -19.27 -10.94 -0.94
N ALA A 139 -19.55 -10.83 0.36
CA ALA A 139 -20.76 -10.19 0.89
C ALA A 139 -20.70 -8.65 0.90
N GLN A 140 -19.70 -8.05 0.24
CA GLN A 140 -19.53 -6.59 0.21
C GLN A 140 -20.76 -5.86 -0.35
N GLN A 141 -21.05 -4.69 0.22
CA GLN A 141 -22.22 -3.87 -0.12
C GLN A 141 -21.87 -2.64 -0.98
N THR A 142 -20.59 -2.22 -1.00
CA THR A 142 -20.15 -1.13 -1.86
C THR A 142 -20.49 -1.44 -3.31
N MET A 143 -21.21 -0.52 -3.96
CA MET A 143 -21.69 -0.64 -5.34
C MET A 143 -20.97 0.36 -6.25
N ALA A 144 -20.62 -0.09 -7.45
CA ALA A 144 -20.16 0.78 -8.53
C ALA A 144 -21.11 0.63 -9.73
N VAL A 145 -21.89 1.67 -9.99
CA VAL A 145 -22.92 1.70 -11.04
C VAL A 145 -22.38 2.40 -12.28
N LYS A 146 -22.35 1.67 -13.40
CA LYS A 146 -21.92 2.19 -14.68
C LYS A 146 -22.91 3.22 -15.21
N GLN A 147 -22.41 4.35 -15.69
CA GLN A 147 -23.15 5.44 -16.30
C GLN A 147 -23.17 5.30 -17.82
N GLU A 148 -24.03 6.09 -18.50
CA GLU A 148 -24.17 6.08 -19.96
C GLU A 148 -22.88 6.52 -20.68
N ASP A 149 -22.11 7.40 -20.08
CA ASP A 149 -20.81 7.88 -20.59
C ASP A 149 -19.66 6.90 -20.36
N GLY A 150 -19.92 5.75 -19.72
CA GLY A 150 -18.95 4.72 -19.40
C GLY A 150 -18.20 4.92 -18.07
N SER A 151 -18.42 6.03 -17.37
CA SER A 151 -17.93 6.24 -16.01
C SER A 151 -18.67 5.37 -14.99
N TYR A 152 -18.21 5.38 -13.72
CA TYR A 152 -18.87 4.67 -12.63
C TYR A 152 -19.12 5.62 -11.47
N ILE A 153 -20.29 5.52 -10.86
CA ILE A 153 -20.58 6.14 -9.56
C ILE A 153 -20.47 5.05 -8.50
N MET A 154 -19.52 5.25 -7.55
CA MET A 154 -19.30 4.33 -6.45
C MET A 154 -19.92 4.86 -5.17
N ASN A 155 -20.65 4.01 -4.44
CA ASN A 155 -21.22 4.33 -3.13
C ASN A 155 -20.98 3.16 -2.17
N GLY A 156 -20.45 3.47 -0.99
CA GLY A 156 -20.15 2.51 0.06
C GLY A 156 -19.09 3.01 1.02
N SER A 157 -18.71 2.16 1.96
CA SER A 157 -17.66 2.43 2.94
C SER A 157 -16.75 1.22 3.07
N LYS A 158 -15.47 1.46 3.24
CA LYS A 158 -14.43 0.46 3.49
C LYS A 158 -13.80 0.74 4.85
N VAL A 159 -13.50 -0.31 5.63
CA VAL A 159 -12.94 -0.18 6.97
C VAL A 159 -11.62 -0.92 7.10
N PHE A 160 -10.84 -0.54 8.12
CA PHE A 160 -9.54 -1.14 8.42
C PHE A 160 -8.51 -1.02 7.28
N ILE A 161 -8.57 0.09 6.56
CA ILE A 161 -7.66 0.35 5.44
C ILE A 161 -6.31 0.81 5.97
N THR A 162 -5.31 -0.07 5.90
CA THR A 162 -3.95 0.24 6.31
C THR A 162 -3.37 1.39 5.50
N GLY A 163 -2.90 2.42 6.18
CA GLY A 163 -2.41 3.65 5.53
C GLY A 163 -3.50 4.50 4.90
N GLY A 164 -4.79 4.15 5.09
CA GLY A 164 -5.93 4.83 4.46
C GLY A 164 -6.02 6.31 4.81
N GLY A 165 -5.56 6.71 6.00
CA GLY A 165 -5.53 8.12 6.39
C GLY A 165 -4.49 8.97 5.66
N ARG A 166 -3.50 8.34 4.98
CA ARG A 166 -2.38 9.04 4.33
C ARG A 166 -2.24 8.75 2.83
N ALA A 167 -2.84 7.67 2.35
CA ALA A 167 -2.64 7.26 0.96
C ALA A 167 -3.12 8.30 -0.06
N ASP A 168 -2.52 8.26 -1.24
CA ASP A 168 -2.86 9.12 -2.37
C ASP A 168 -3.67 8.36 -3.42
N THR A 169 -3.46 7.04 -3.52
CA THR A 169 -4.13 6.17 -4.50
C THR A 169 -4.63 4.91 -3.80
N TYR A 170 -5.85 4.52 -4.08
CA TYR A 170 -6.51 3.38 -3.47
C TYR A 170 -6.94 2.36 -4.53
N VAL A 171 -6.68 1.08 -4.28
CA VAL A 171 -7.32 0.00 -5.03
C VAL A 171 -8.57 -0.42 -4.27
N VAL A 172 -9.75 -0.08 -4.78
CA VAL A 172 -11.03 -0.28 -4.11
C VAL A 172 -11.86 -1.32 -4.84
N PHE A 173 -12.41 -2.28 -4.09
CA PHE A 173 -13.30 -3.31 -4.63
C PHE A 173 -14.75 -2.91 -4.44
N ALA A 174 -15.56 -3.07 -5.49
CA ALA A 174 -16.98 -2.81 -5.45
C ALA A 174 -17.77 -3.81 -6.30
N MET A 175 -19.01 -4.02 -5.93
CA MET A 175 -19.95 -4.83 -6.68
C MET A 175 -20.45 -4.03 -7.90
N THR A 176 -20.23 -4.57 -9.09
CA THR A 176 -20.73 -4.02 -10.37
C THR A 176 -21.93 -4.76 -10.92
N ASP A 177 -22.09 -6.05 -10.54
CA ASP A 177 -23.21 -6.88 -11.00
C ASP A 177 -23.58 -7.94 -9.94
N LYS A 178 -24.59 -7.66 -9.13
CA LYS A 178 -25.06 -8.57 -8.06
C LYS A 178 -25.55 -9.93 -8.59
N THR A 179 -25.99 -10.00 -9.84
CA THR A 179 -26.53 -11.25 -10.41
C THR A 179 -25.45 -12.30 -10.63
N LYS A 180 -24.18 -11.88 -10.69
CA LYS A 180 -23.02 -12.74 -10.93
C LYS A 180 -22.30 -13.19 -9.63
N GLY A 181 -22.80 -12.83 -8.45
CA GLY A 181 -22.15 -13.14 -7.17
C GLY A 181 -20.70 -12.63 -7.17
N ASN A 182 -19.74 -13.45 -6.75
CA ASN A 182 -18.31 -13.08 -6.68
C ASN A 182 -17.72 -12.60 -8.01
N LYS A 183 -18.26 -13.09 -9.14
CA LYS A 183 -17.82 -12.69 -10.50
C LYS A 183 -18.34 -11.30 -10.89
N GLY A 184 -19.20 -10.70 -10.09
CA GLY A 184 -19.69 -9.34 -10.26
C GLY A 184 -18.89 -8.29 -9.51
N ILE A 185 -17.82 -8.68 -8.81
CA ILE A 185 -16.92 -7.76 -8.12
C ILE A 185 -15.85 -7.26 -9.08
N SER A 186 -15.58 -5.96 -9.04
CA SER A 186 -14.54 -5.30 -9.83
C SER A 186 -13.62 -4.48 -8.93
N ALA A 187 -12.37 -4.29 -9.37
CA ALA A 187 -11.41 -3.42 -8.71
C ALA A 187 -11.32 -2.09 -9.46
N PHE A 188 -11.24 -1.01 -8.71
CA PHE A 188 -11.12 0.35 -9.20
C PHE A 188 -9.88 1.01 -8.63
N ILE A 189 -9.22 1.84 -9.42
CA ILE A 189 -8.18 2.76 -8.94
C ILE A 189 -8.89 4.06 -8.61
N VAL A 190 -8.81 4.50 -7.37
CA VAL A 190 -9.44 5.71 -6.84
C VAL A 190 -8.33 6.65 -6.36
N ASP A 191 -8.36 7.90 -6.77
CA ASP A 191 -7.48 8.94 -6.26
C ASP A 191 -8.12 9.60 -5.02
N LYS A 192 -7.29 10.03 -4.07
CA LYS A 192 -7.79 10.73 -2.85
C LYS A 192 -8.59 12.00 -3.17
N ASP A 193 -8.33 12.60 -4.33
CA ASP A 193 -8.95 13.84 -4.79
C ASP A 193 -10.17 13.60 -5.70
N ASP A 194 -10.58 12.33 -5.89
CA ASP A 194 -11.79 12.00 -6.66
C ASP A 194 -13.04 12.57 -5.97
N PRO A 195 -13.97 13.17 -6.72
CA PRO A 195 -15.18 13.76 -6.16
C PRO A 195 -16.01 12.76 -5.35
N GLY A 196 -16.33 13.10 -4.10
CA GLY A 196 -17.11 12.25 -3.18
C GLY A 196 -16.27 11.24 -2.41
N PHE A 197 -14.96 11.13 -2.64
CA PHE A 197 -14.08 10.36 -1.77
C PHE A 197 -13.82 11.14 -0.47
N SER A 198 -13.85 10.43 0.65
CA SER A 198 -13.49 11.00 1.96
C SER A 198 -12.90 9.93 2.87
N ILE A 199 -12.04 10.37 3.75
CA ILE A 199 -11.49 9.54 4.84
C ILE A 199 -12.39 9.73 6.04
N GLY A 200 -12.88 8.61 6.58
CA GLY A 200 -13.69 8.58 7.78
C GLY A 200 -12.84 8.53 9.06
N LYS A 201 -13.19 7.61 9.96
CA LYS A 201 -12.51 7.45 11.23
C LYS A 201 -11.10 6.86 11.03
N ILE A 202 -10.10 7.46 11.69
CA ILE A 202 -8.77 6.84 11.89
C ILE A 202 -8.83 6.03 13.18
N GLU A 203 -8.40 4.76 13.11
CA GLU A 203 -8.49 3.83 14.22
C GLU A 203 -7.35 4.01 15.23
N HIS A 204 -7.69 4.11 16.51
CA HIS A 204 -6.75 3.97 17.61
C HIS A 204 -6.45 2.50 17.85
N LYS A 205 -5.19 2.10 17.66
CA LYS A 205 -4.80 0.69 17.66
C LYS A 205 -3.89 0.35 18.84
N MET A 206 -3.86 -0.94 19.21
CA MET A 206 -2.96 -1.46 20.25
C MET A 206 -1.50 -1.53 19.77
N GLY A 207 -1.27 -1.69 18.48
CA GLY A 207 0.07 -1.73 17.86
C GLY A 207 0.02 -1.23 16.41
N ILE A 208 1.18 -1.01 15.79
CA ILE A 208 1.34 -0.44 14.46
C ILE A 208 0.55 0.89 14.37
N ARG A 209 0.63 1.67 15.43
CA ARG A 209 -0.27 2.80 15.70
C ARG A 209 -0.11 3.92 14.68
N GLY A 210 1.10 4.16 14.19
CA GLY A 210 1.40 5.21 13.20
C GLY A 210 1.01 4.88 11.76
N SER A 211 0.42 3.71 11.47
CA SER A 211 0.04 3.36 10.08
C SER A 211 -1.23 4.05 9.57
N GLN A 212 -1.93 4.84 10.41
CA GLN A 212 -3.18 5.54 10.08
C GLN A 212 -4.20 4.64 9.37
N THR A 213 -4.54 3.53 10.03
CA THR A 213 -5.63 2.65 9.55
C THR A 213 -6.95 3.42 9.62
N ALA A 214 -7.67 3.50 8.51
CA ALA A 214 -8.86 4.36 8.39
C ALA A 214 -10.08 3.64 7.79
N GLU A 215 -11.23 4.32 7.91
CA GLU A 215 -12.43 4.11 7.15
C GLU A 215 -12.47 5.05 5.95
#